data_8393cbbc0215028ebdbbabb6ae7bf63a
#
_entry.id   8393cbbc0215028ebdbbabb6ae7bf63a
#
_cell.length_a   1.000
_cell.length_b   1.000
_cell.length_c   1.000
_cell.angle_alpha   90.00
_cell.angle_beta   90.00
_cell.angle_gamma   90.00
#
_symmetry.space_group_name_H-M   'P 1'
#
loop_
_entity.id
_entity.type
_entity.pdbx_description
1 polymer ?
#
loop_
_entity_poly.entity_id
_entity_poly.type
_entity_poly.pdbx_seq_one_letter_code
_entity_poly.pdbx_strand_id
1 'polypeptide(L)'
;HTGYVKALIGGRGEKTASLTLNRATDTTRQPGSTFKILAAYSAALDAGGLTLASVQDDAPYTYAGANGKSVNNYDRRYRGFTTLREAITDSINIVTVKTLAQAGVSLGWQYVQEYGFTTVDSRDMNEALALGGITQGVSNLELTAAYAAIANQGTYIKPRFYTKILDHDGNVLIDNTPQTHGVLKDSTAWLLTNAMEDVIKKGTGREAQLDSD
;
A
#
# COMPACT_ATOMS: atom_id res chain seq x y z
N HIS A 1 -0.96 8.86 -13.76
CA HIS A 1 -0.62 10.27 -14.07
C HIS A 1 -1.81 11.24 -14.05
N THR A 2 -3.07 10.79 -14.03
CA THR A 2 -4.24 11.67 -14.14
C THR A 2 -5.22 11.58 -12.97
N GLY A 3 -5.10 10.55 -12.13
CA GLY A 3 -6.08 10.21 -11.09
C GLY A 3 -7.43 9.71 -11.62
N TYR A 4 -7.58 9.53 -12.96
CA TYR A 4 -8.81 8.99 -13.51
C TYR A 4 -8.98 7.51 -13.22
N VAL A 5 -10.15 7.15 -12.68
CA VAL A 5 -10.59 5.77 -12.61
C VAL A 5 -11.05 5.34 -13.99
N LYS A 6 -10.24 4.50 -14.67
CA LYS A 6 -10.50 4.05 -16.03
C LYS A 6 -11.40 2.82 -16.10
N ALA A 7 -11.36 1.97 -15.08
CA ALA A 7 -12.22 0.81 -14.95
C ALA A 7 -12.50 0.55 -13.47
N LEU A 8 -13.71 0.12 -13.15
CA LEU A 8 -14.11 -0.22 -11.80
C LEU A 8 -15.15 -1.32 -11.85
N ILE A 9 -14.93 -2.41 -11.12
CA ILE A 9 -15.84 -3.54 -11.03
C ILE A 9 -16.21 -3.76 -9.56
N GLY A 10 -17.44 -3.41 -9.20
CA GLY A 10 -17.94 -3.52 -7.82
C GLY A 10 -18.38 -4.93 -7.42
N GLY A 11 -18.56 -5.84 -8.36
CA GLY A 11 -18.98 -7.21 -8.09
C GLY A 11 -19.13 -8.05 -9.35
N ARG A 12 -19.18 -9.36 -9.18
CA ARG A 12 -19.43 -10.35 -10.25
C ARG A 12 -20.90 -10.70 -10.35
N GLY A 13 -21.29 -11.29 -11.48
CA GLY A 13 -22.64 -11.80 -11.76
C GLY A 13 -23.58 -10.76 -12.34
N GLU A 14 -24.81 -11.20 -12.62
CA GLU A 14 -25.87 -10.38 -13.16
C GLU A 14 -26.29 -9.29 -12.17
N LYS A 15 -26.56 -8.10 -12.69
CA LYS A 15 -27.06 -6.96 -11.92
C LYS A 15 -28.57 -6.90 -12.03
N THR A 16 -29.26 -7.40 -11.03
CA THR A 16 -30.73 -7.49 -10.99
C THR A 16 -31.42 -6.27 -10.36
N ALA A 17 -30.65 -5.36 -9.73
CA ALA A 17 -31.17 -4.15 -9.09
C ALA A 17 -30.21 -2.98 -9.26
N SER A 18 -30.73 -1.76 -9.15
CA SER A 18 -29.95 -0.51 -9.05
C SER A 18 -29.35 -0.37 -7.63
N LEU A 19 -28.31 0.44 -7.50
CA LEU A 19 -27.64 0.78 -6.23
C LEU A 19 -27.17 -0.43 -5.42
N THR A 20 -26.80 -1.51 -6.11
CA THR A 20 -26.20 -2.68 -5.45
C THR A 20 -24.79 -2.35 -4.93
N LEU A 21 -24.37 -3.05 -3.88
CA LEU A 21 -23.10 -2.87 -3.19
C LEU A 21 -21.90 -2.87 -4.19
N ASN A 22 -21.16 -1.77 -4.20
CA ASN A 22 -19.91 -1.65 -4.96
C ASN A 22 -18.72 -1.98 -4.04
N ARG A 23 -18.16 -3.18 -4.16
CA ARG A 23 -17.07 -3.65 -3.29
C ARG A 23 -15.76 -2.90 -3.48
N ALA A 24 -15.62 -2.14 -4.56
CA ALA A 24 -14.40 -1.35 -4.79
C ALA A 24 -14.40 -0.03 -4.00
N THR A 25 -15.60 0.52 -3.70
CA THR A 25 -15.78 1.81 -3.03
C THR A 25 -16.49 1.74 -1.69
N ASP A 26 -17.47 0.85 -1.55
CA ASP A 26 -18.43 0.87 -0.42
C ASP A 26 -18.04 -0.14 0.68
N THR A 27 -16.97 -0.90 0.48
CA THR A 27 -16.48 -1.85 1.48
C THR A 27 -14.98 -1.65 1.76
N THR A 28 -14.62 -1.91 3.00
CA THR A 28 -13.22 -1.95 3.43
C THR A 28 -12.82 -3.38 3.80
N ARG A 29 -11.56 -3.71 3.57
CA ARG A 29 -10.96 -4.99 3.90
C ARG A 29 -9.54 -4.79 4.43
N GLN A 30 -9.08 -5.74 5.21
CA GLN A 30 -7.69 -5.81 5.64
C GLN A 30 -6.80 -5.97 4.39
N PRO A 31 -5.90 -5.02 4.10
CA PRO A 31 -5.05 -5.08 2.90
C PRO A 31 -3.96 -6.15 3.00
N GLY A 32 -3.65 -6.60 4.20
CA GLY A 32 -2.63 -7.61 4.44
C GLY A 32 -1.26 -7.21 3.89
N SER A 33 -0.52 -8.17 3.33
CA SER A 33 0.86 -7.97 2.86
C SER A 33 1.02 -6.93 1.76
N THR A 34 -0.02 -6.55 1.05
CA THR A 34 0.06 -5.43 0.10
C THR A 34 0.37 -4.11 0.79
N PHE A 35 0.09 -3.99 2.08
CA PHE A 35 0.34 -2.79 2.84
C PHE A 35 1.81 -2.61 3.28
N LYS A 36 2.62 -3.66 3.22
CA LYS A 36 4.05 -3.64 3.59
C LYS A 36 4.83 -2.57 2.85
N ILE A 37 4.59 -2.43 1.55
CA ILE A 37 5.23 -1.45 0.69
C ILE A 37 4.88 -0.03 1.15
N LEU A 38 3.61 0.22 1.42
CA LEU A 38 3.09 1.56 1.73
C LEU A 38 3.46 2.03 3.14
N ALA A 39 3.33 1.14 4.15
CA ALA A 39 3.53 1.51 5.54
C ALA A 39 4.99 1.38 6.00
N ALA A 40 5.67 0.28 5.65
CA ALA A 40 7.00 -0.01 6.18
C ALA A 40 8.10 0.45 5.23
N TYR A 41 8.09 -0.03 3.99
CA TYR A 41 9.21 0.20 3.08
C TYR A 41 9.23 1.60 2.49
N SER A 42 8.08 2.23 2.22
CA SER A 42 8.00 3.64 1.82
C SER A 42 8.69 4.54 2.86
N ALA A 43 8.26 4.44 4.10
CA ALA A 43 8.82 5.23 5.20
C ALA A 43 10.32 4.94 5.43
N ALA A 44 10.69 3.66 5.44
CA ALA A 44 12.06 3.23 5.71
C ALA A 44 13.06 3.72 4.64
N LEU A 45 12.70 3.64 3.36
CA LEU A 45 13.58 4.01 2.26
C LEU A 45 13.57 5.51 1.96
N ASP A 46 12.44 6.19 2.17
CA ASP A 46 12.32 7.61 1.82
C ASP A 46 12.91 8.55 2.87
N ALA A 47 12.62 8.32 4.14
CA ALA A 47 13.02 9.17 5.26
C ALA A 47 13.65 8.40 6.44
N GLY A 48 13.46 7.09 6.55
CA GLY A 48 13.93 6.27 7.67
C GLY A 48 15.41 5.92 7.64
N GLY A 49 16.16 6.38 6.61
CA GLY A 49 17.61 6.16 6.48
C GLY A 49 18.04 4.74 6.13
N LEU A 50 17.11 3.89 5.68
CA LEU A 50 17.38 2.52 5.25
C LEU A 50 17.47 2.43 3.72
N THR A 51 18.04 1.34 3.23
CA THR A 51 18.17 1.03 1.81
C THR A 51 17.67 -0.39 1.52
N LEU A 52 17.51 -0.74 0.26
CA LEU A 52 17.16 -2.12 -0.13
C LEU A 52 18.25 -3.14 0.27
N ALA A 53 19.50 -2.70 0.48
CA ALA A 53 20.61 -3.53 0.97
C ALA A 53 20.71 -3.57 2.50
N SER A 54 19.95 -2.75 3.23
CA SER A 54 19.90 -2.83 4.69
C SER A 54 19.40 -4.21 5.11
N VAL A 55 20.00 -4.72 6.19
CA VAL A 55 19.78 -6.09 6.67
C VAL A 55 19.01 -6.06 7.98
N GLN A 56 18.05 -6.95 8.11
CA GLN A 56 17.36 -7.29 9.36
C GLN A 56 17.54 -8.78 9.66
N ASP A 57 17.54 -9.12 10.94
CA ASP A 57 17.56 -10.52 11.36
C ASP A 57 16.13 -11.08 11.38
N ASP A 58 15.84 -12.01 10.46
CA ASP A 58 14.59 -12.79 10.43
C ASP A 58 14.66 -13.89 11.50
N ALA A 59 14.47 -13.52 12.75
CA ALA A 59 14.46 -14.34 13.94
C ALA A 59 13.20 -14.08 14.77
N PRO A 60 12.86 -14.94 15.74
CA PRO A 60 11.66 -14.76 16.57
C PRO A 60 11.49 -13.33 17.06
N TYR A 61 10.30 -12.77 16.84
CA TYR A 61 9.98 -11.39 17.19
C TYR A 61 8.57 -11.27 17.77
N THR A 62 8.43 -10.40 18.74
CA THR A 62 7.16 -10.10 19.42
C THR A 62 6.85 -8.61 19.25
N TYR A 63 5.62 -8.28 18.90
CA TYR A 63 5.18 -6.89 18.77
C TYR A 63 5.42 -6.11 20.07
N ALA A 64 5.94 -4.91 19.96
CA ALA A 64 6.04 -4.00 21.09
C ALA A 64 4.65 -3.65 21.64
N GLY A 65 4.47 -3.76 22.95
CA GLY A 65 3.21 -3.39 23.61
C GLY A 65 2.01 -4.32 23.36
N ALA A 66 2.17 -5.42 22.65
CA ALA A 66 1.07 -6.32 22.24
C ALA A 66 0.94 -7.59 23.12
N ASN A 67 1.19 -7.48 24.41
CA ASN A 67 1.02 -8.58 25.40
C ASN A 67 1.66 -9.91 24.96
N GLY A 68 2.84 -9.87 24.35
CA GLY A 68 3.57 -11.05 23.94
C GLY A 68 3.09 -11.71 22.64
N LYS A 69 2.27 -11.02 21.82
CA LYS A 69 1.86 -11.56 20.52
C LYS A 69 3.04 -11.64 19.56
N SER A 70 3.39 -12.86 19.15
CA SER A 70 4.48 -13.11 18.22
C SER A 70 4.12 -12.76 16.78
N VAL A 71 5.10 -12.24 16.06
CA VAL A 71 5.06 -12.11 14.59
C VAL A 71 5.55 -13.41 13.97
N ASN A 72 4.84 -13.90 12.99
CA ASN A 72 5.21 -15.14 12.30
C ASN A 72 5.31 -14.91 10.79
N ASN A 73 6.30 -15.50 10.16
CA ASN A 73 6.33 -15.66 8.73
C ASN A 73 5.26 -16.65 8.26
N TYR A 74 4.80 -16.53 7.01
CA TYR A 74 3.76 -17.40 6.46
C TYR A 74 4.16 -18.89 6.51
N ASP A 75 5.41 -19.18 6.17
CA ASP A 75 6.00 -20.53 6.14
C ASP A 75 6.50 -21.03 7.49
N ARG A 76 6.40 -20.20 8.56
CA ARG A 76 6.89 -20.51 9.91
C ARG A 76 8.40 -20.76 9.99
N ARG A 77 9.16 -20.25 9.05
CA ARG A 77 10.63 -20.40 9.01
C ARG A 77 11.30 -19.06 9.29
N TYR A 78 12.54 -19.13 9.76
CA TYR A 78 13.41 -17.98 9.97
C TYR A 78 14.62 -18.11 9.04
N ARG A 79 15.03 -16.98 8.44
CA ARG A 79 16.09 -16.94 7.43
C ARG A 79 17.40 -16.34 7.96
N GLY A 80 17.36 -15.75 9.19
CA GLY A 80 18.48 -14.99 9.73
C GLY A 80 18.67 -13.66 9.01
N PHE A 81 19.91 -13.24 8.82
CA PHE A 81 20.20 -11.96 8.18
C PHE A 81 19.68 -11.89 6.76
N THR A 82 18.72 -11.02 6.54
CA THR A 82 17.93 -10.89 5.31
C THR A 82 17.90 -9.43 4.88
N THR A 83 18.17 -9.14 3.62
CA THR A 83 18.07 -7.80 3.07
C THR A 83 16.62 -7.34 2.93
N LEU A 84 16.37 -6.02 2.93
CA LEU A 84 15.03 -5.50 2.70
C LEU A 84 14.50 -5.87 1.31
N ARG A 85 15.38 -5.99 0.30
CA ARG A 85 15.01 -6.46 -1.03
C ARG A 85 14.46 -7.90 -0.99
N GLU A 86 15.17 -8.81 -0.35
CA GLU A 86 14.72 -10.20 -0.19
C GLU A 86 13.41 -10.26 0.60
N ALA A 87 13.29 -9.44 1.65
CA ALA A 87 12.07 -9.38 2.45
C ALA A 87 10.85 -8.87 1.68
N ILE A 88 11.03 -7.96 0.73
CA ILE A 88 9.98 -7.56 -0.22
C ILE A 88 9.66 -8.72 -1.16
N THR A 89 10.67 -9.31 -1.79
CA THR A 89 10.54 -10.40 -2.77
C THR A 89 9.75 -11.58 -2.21
N ASP A 90 10.08 -12.02 -0.99
CA ASP A 90 9.48 -13.20 -0.34
C ASP A 90 8.39 -12.85 0.67
N SER A 91 8.03 -11.58 0.75
CA SER A 91 6.97 -11.10 1.65
C SER A 91 7.19 -11.50 3.13
N ILE A 92 8.42 -11.33 3.65
CA ILE A 92 8.82 -11.75 4.99
C ILE A 92 8.20 -10.83 6.04
N ASN A 93 7.39 -11.37 6.95
CA ASN A 93 6.64 -10.58 7.92
C ASN A 93 7.54 -9.97 8.99
N ILE A 94 8.41 -10.78 9.60
CA ILE A 94 9.25 -10.37 10.73
C ILE A 94 10.17 -9.21 10.32
N VAL A 95 10.86 -9.36 9.18
CA VAL A 95 11.73 -8.31 8.64
C VAL A 95 10.95 -7.03 8.39
N THR A 96 9.74 -7.13 7.82
CA THR A 96 8.90 -5.95 7.54
C THR A 96 8.51 -5.22 8.82
N VAL A 97 8.09 -5.94 9.87
CA VAL A 97 7.73 -5.33 11.16
C VAL A 97 8.94 -4.67 11.81
N LYS A 98 10.08 -5.35 11.85
CA LYS A 98 11.33 -4.78 12.37
C LYS A 98 11.77 -3.54 11.58
N THR A 99 11.57 -3.54 10.26
CA THR A 99 11.87 -2.38 9.39
C THR A 99 11.01 -1.18 9.77
N LEU A 100 9.69 -1.36 9.96
CA LEU A 100 8.82 -0.30 10.42
C LEU A 100 9.20 0.18 11.82
N ALA A 101 9.47 -0.74 12.75
CA ALA A 101 9.89 -0.39 14.11
C ALA A 101 11.18 0.45 14.11
N GLN A 102 12.17 0.10 13.29
CA GLN A 102 13.42 0.83 13.15
C GLN A 102 13.24 2.20 12.49
N ALA A 103 12.44 2.29 11.42
CA ALA A 103 12.16 3.56 10.74
C ALA A 103 11.29 4.50 11.60
N GLY A 104 10.52 3.92 12.51
CA GLY A 104 9.55 4.60 13.37
C GLY A 104 8.11 4.37 12.93
N VAL A 105 7.29 3.80 13.81
CA VAL A 105 5.87 3.52 13.54
C VAL A 105 5.10 4.78 13.18
N SER A 106 5.37 5.91 13.87
CA SER A 106 4.75 7.21 13.56
C SER A 106 5.08 7.70 12.16
N LEU A 107 6.32 7.47 11.70
CA LEU A 107 6.72 7.81 10.34
C LEU A 107 5.93 6.97 9.31
N GLY A 108 5.87 5.65 9.51
CA GLY A 108 5.08 4.78 8.62
C GLY A 108 3.60 5.17 8.60
N TRP A 109 3.03 5.53 9.75
CA TRP A 109 1.65 6.01 9.84
C TRP A 109 1.44 7.33 9.06
N GLN A 110 2.40 8.28 9.13
CA GLN A 110 2.35 9.52 8.34
C GLN A 110 2.32 9.24 6.84
N TYR A 111 3.20 8.35 6.34
CA TYR A 111 3.18 7.95 4.93
C TYR A 111 1.84 7.35 4.50
N VAL A 112 1.25 6.53 5.35
CA VAL A 112 -0.08 5.96 5.08
C VAL A 112 -1.15 7.05 4.98
N GLN A 113 -1.11 8.08 5.83
CA GLN A 113 -2.02 9.24 5.71
C GLN A 113 -1.81 9.99 4.38
N GLU A 114 -0.56 10.22 3.99
CA GLU A 114 -0.23 10.89 2.72
C GLU A 114 -0.68 10.07 1.48
N TYR A 115 -0.78 8.75 1.59
CA TYR A 115 -1.38 7.92 0.54
C TYR A 115 -2.90 8.03 0.42
N GLY A 116 -3.56 8.85 1.26
CA GLY A 116 -4.96 9.23 1.13
C GLY A 116 -5.96 8.19 1.65
N PHE A 117 -5.57 7.29 2.55
CA PHE A 117 -6.49 6.38 3.21
C PHE A 117 -7.36 7.11 4.24
N THR A 118 -8.68 6.99 4.11
CA THR A 118 -9.64 7.72 4.95
C THR A 118 -10.06 6.95 6.19
N THR A 119 -9.82 5.65 6.25
CA THR A 119 -10.26 4.75 7.34
C THR A 119 -9.15 4.41 8.33
N VAL A 120 -7.91 4.81 8.02
CA VAL A 120 -6.76 4.59 8.91
C VAL A 120 -6.68 5.72 9.94
N ASP A 121 -6.70 5.38 11.21
CA ASP A 121 -6.71 6.34 12.32
C ASP A 121 -5.62 6.05 13.37
N SER A 122 -5.61 6.81 14.47
CA SER A 122 -4.59 6.71 15.51
C SER A 122 -4.51 5.33 16.18
N ARG A 123 -5.56 4.50 16.14
CA ARG A 123 -5.55 3.13 16.68
C ARG A 123 -4.63 2.22 15.86
N ASP A 124 -4.40 2.56 14.61
CA ASP A 124 -3.55 1.81 13.69
C ASP A 124 -2.08 2.21 13.77
N MET A 125 -1.73 3.22 14.59
CA MET A 125 -0.35 3.66 14.81
C MET A 125 0.40 2.69 15.74
N ASN A 126 0.60 1.48 15.26
CA ASN A 126 1.32 0.39 15.94
C ASN A 126 2.04 -0.49 14.92
N GLU A 127 2.87 -1.43 15.39
CA GLU A 127 3.68 -2.29 14.50
C GLU A 127 2.87 -3.21 13.57
N ALA A 128 1.60 -3.52 13.89
CA ALA A 128 0.75 -4.34 13.02
C ALA A 128 0.39 -3.59 11.71
N LEU A 129 0.52 -2.27 11.69
CA LEU A 129 0.40 -1.44 10.49
C LEU A 129 1.29 -1.97 9.36
N ALA A 130 2.51 -2.42 9.68
CA ALA A 130 3.46 -2.99 8.73
C ALA A 130 2.88 -4.15 7.89
N LEU A 131 1.96 -4.90 8.46
CA LEU A 131 1.35 -6.09 7.83
C LEU A 131 -0.09 -5.85 7.37
N GLY A 132 -0.54 -4.61 7.35
CA GLY A 132 -1.90 -4.24 6.97
C GLY A 132 -2.96 -4.61 8.02
N GLY A 133 -2.55 -4.65 9.30
CA GLY A 133 -3.45 -4.83 10.43
C GLY A 133 -4.23 -3.55 10.73
N ILE A 134 -5.14 -3.17 9.83
CA ILE A 134 -5.92 -1.93 9.91
C ILE A 134 -7.27 -2.20 10.59
N THR A 135 -7.61 -1.40 11.58
CA THR A 135 -8.82 -1.60 12.41
C THR A 135 -10.10 -1.65 11.58
N GLN A 136 -10.27 -0.72 10.65
CA GLN A 136 -11.45 -0.66 9.78
C GLN A 136 -11.16 -1.27 8.38
N GLY A 137 -9.90 -1.61 8.07
CA GLY A 137 -9.48 -1.96 6.73
C GLY A 137 -9.43 -0.73 5.81
N VAL A 138 -9.21 -0.97 4.52
CA VAL A 138 -9.15 0.07 3.49
C VAL A 138 -10.00 -0.33 2.28
N SER A 139 -10.43 0.65 1.47
CA SER A 139 -11.14 0.37 0.23
C SER A 139 -10.16 -0.04 -0.89
N ASN A 140 -10.67 -0.81 -1.85
CA ASN A 140 -9.87 -1.21 -3.02
C ASN A 140 -9.45 0.01 -3.86
N LEU A 141 -10.32 1.00 -3.97
CA LEU A 141 -10.04 2.25 -4.69
C LEU A 141 -8.87 3.01 -4.07
N GLU A 142 -8.86 3.20 -2.75
CA GLU A 142 -7.77 3.87 -2.03
C GLU A 142 -6.45 3.11 -2.15
N LEU A 143 -6.48 1.78 -2.00
CA LEU A 143 -5.30 0.95 -2.16
C LEU A 143 -4.71 1.05 -3.57
N THR A 144 -5.58 1.06 -4.60
CA THR A 144 -5.15 1.25 -5.99
C THR A 144 -4.54 2.63 -6.21
N ALA A 145 -5.12 3.68 -5.63
CA ALA A 145 -4.59 5.04 -5.74
C ALA A 145 -3.23 5.19 -5.05
N ALA A 146 -3.03 4.54 -3.90
CA ALA A 146 -1.75 4.54 -3.20
C ALA A 146 -0.63 3.89 -4.05
N TYR A 147 -0.90 2.73 -4.66
CA TYR A 147 0.05 2.12 -5.59
C TYR A 147 0.26 2.94 -6.87
N ALA A 148 -0.79 3.62 -7.37
CA ALA A 148 -0.66 4.53 -8.49
C ALA A 148 0.27 5.71 -8.18
N ALA A 149 0.37 6.16 -6.93
CA ALA A 149 1.33 7.20 -6.52
C ALA A 149 2.77 6.71 -6.68
N ILE A 150 3.09 5.46 -6.32
CA ILE A 150 4.41 4.87 -6.54
C ILE A 150 4.73 4.84 -8.05
N ALA A 151 3.79 4.34 -8.87
CA ALA A 151 3.95 4.29 -10.33
C ALA A 151 4.02 5.70 -10.97
N ASN A 152 3.58 6.73 -10.26
CA ASN A 152 3.60 8.15 -10.67
C ASN A 152 4.74 8.92 -9.98
N GLN A 153 5.90 8.30 -9.85
CA GLN A 153 7.12 8.94 -9.32
C GLN A 153 6.92 9.55 -7.91
N GLY A 154 6.10 8.88 -7.09
CA GLY A 154 5.84 9.32 -5.72
C GLY A 154 4.75 10.40 -5.58
N THR A 155 4.10 10.79 -6.66
CA THR A 155 3.04 11.81 -6.64
C THR A 155 1.68 11.15 -6.53
N TYR A 156 0.99 11.38 -5.41
CA TYR A 156 -0.39 10.96 -5.20
C TYR A 156 -1.35 11.89 -5.94
N ILE A 157 -2.36 11.32 -6.58
CA ILE A 157 -3.47 12.04 -7.21
C ILE A 157 -4.77 11.42 -6.71
N LYS A 158 -5.61 12.22 -6.08
CA LYS A 158 -6.91 11.76 -5.58
C LYS A 158 -7.74 11.15 -6.72
N PRO A 159 -8.27 9.91 -6.55
CA PRO A 159 -9.08 9.27 -7.57
C PRO A 159 -10.31 10.09 -7.94
N ARG A 160 -10.63 10.14 -9.24
CA ARG A 160 -11.80 10.86 -9.75
C ARG A 160 -12.44 10.17 -10.94
N PHE A 161 -13.75 10.35 -11.09
CA PHE A 161 -14.56 9.74 -12.14
C PHE A 161 -15.00 10.73 -13.23
N TYR A 162 -14.90 12.02 -12.97
CA TYR A 162 -15.29 13.11 -13.88
C TYR A 162 -14.35 14.30 -13.71
N THR A 163 -14.34 15.20 -14.68
CA THR A 163 -13.56 16.44 -14.66
C THR A 163 -14.41 17.63 -14.24
N LYS A 164 -15.58 17.75 -14.82
CA LYS A 164 -16.50 18.85 -14.61
C LYS A 164 -17.93 18.37 -14.68
N ILE A 165 -18.82 19.06 -13.99
CA ILE A 165 -20.27 18.97 -14.17
C ILE A 165 -20.72 20.33 -14.63
N LEU A 166 -21.45 20.36 -15.75
CA LEU A 166 -22.00 21.59 -16.35
C LEU A 166 -23.53 21.60 -16.20
N ASP A 167 -24.11 22.77 -16.13
CA ASP A 167 -25.56 22.93 -16.29
C ASP A 167 -25.96 22.88 -17.78
N HIS A 168 -27.25 23.04 -18.07
CA HIS A 168 -27.79 23.01 -19.42
C HIS A 168 -27.32 24.18 -20.30
N ASP A 169 -26.87 25.29 -19.71
CA ASP A 169 -26.33 26.46 -20.39
C ASP A 169 -24.81 26.40 -20.58
N GLY A 170 -24.16 25.33 -20.10
CA GLY A 170 -22.73 25.14 -20.20
C GLY A 170 -21.90 25.78 -19.08
N ASN A 171 -22.54 26.37 -18.06
CA ASN A 171 -21.83 26.90 -16.90
C ASN A 171 -21.29 25.76 -16.02
N VAL A 172 -20.11 25.97 -15.44
CA VAL A 172 -19.50 24.99 -14.56
C VAL A 172 -20.21 24.99 -13.20
N LEU A 173 -20.90 23.87 -12.88
CA LEU A 173 -21.48 23.63 -11.56
C LEU A 173 -20.41 23.05 -10.59
N ILE A 174 -19.60 22.12 -11.07
CA ILE A 174 -18.51 21.51 -10.28
C ILE A 174 -17.27 21.42 -11.17
N ASP A 175 -16.16 21.97 -10.69
CA ASP A 175 -14.83 21.73 -11.26
C ASP A 175 -14.09 20.73 -10.35
N ASN A 176 -13.82 19.54 -10.89
CA ASN A 176 -13.09 18.48 -10.20
C ASN A 176 -11.64 18.44 -10.66
N THR A 177 -10.94 19.58 -10.51
CA THR A 177 -9.50 19.71 -10.79
C THR A 177 -8.71 18.71 -9.95
N PRO A 178 -7.66 18.05 -10.49
CA PRO A 178 -6.86 17.10 -9.75
C PRO A 178 -6.26 17.70 -8.48
N GLN A 179 -6.46 17.03 -7.35
CA GLN A 179 -5.75 17.32 -6.11
C GLN A 179 -4.53 16.39 -6.06
N THR A 180 -3.35 16.97 -5.99
CA THR A 180 -2.07 16.24 -6.04
C THR A 180 -1.14 16.69 -4.94
N HIS A 181 -0.32 15.76 -4.43
CA HIS A 181 0.82 16.07 -3.56
C HIS A 181 1.90 14.99 -3.67
N GLY A 182 3.12 15.34 -3.32
CA GLY A 182 4.22 14.39 -3.26
C GLY A 182 4.13 13.56 -1.98
N VAL A 183 4.21 12.24 -2.11
CA VAL A 183 4.29 11.28 -0.99
C VAL A 183 5.70 10.75 -0.85
N LEU A 184 6.35 10.43 -1.94
CA LEU A 184 7.69 9.87 -2.00
C LEU A 184 8.59 10.72 -2.90
N LYS A 185 9.89 10.63 -2.66
CA LYS A 185 10.88 11.01 -3.65
C LYS A 185 10.78 10.11 -4.88
N ASP A 186 11.04 10.67 -6.06
CA ASP A 186 11.10 9.91 -7.33
C ASP A 186 12.05 8.69 -7.22
N SER A 187 13.23 8.89 -6.65
CA SER A 187 14.21 7.83 -6.43
C SER A 187 13.67 6.69 -5.54
N THR A 188 12.90 7.00 -4.49
CA THR A 188 12.29 6.00 -3.62
C THR A 188 11.18 5.24 -4.34
N ALA A 189 10.34 5.94 -5.11
CA ALA A 189 9.31 5.33 -5.92
C ALA A 189 9.90 4.36 -6.95
N TRP A 190 11.02 4.75 -7.59
CA TRP A 190 11.75 3.89 -8.51
C TRP A 190 12.32 2.64 -7.82
N LEU A 191 12.97 2.80 -6.65
CA LEU A 191 13.54 1.68 -5.88
C LEU A 191 12.45 0.67 -5.46
N LEU A 192 11.30 1.16 -4.98
CA LEU A 192 10.18 0.31 -4.60
C LEU A 192 9.62 -0.44 -5.82
N THR A 193 9.43 0.24 -6.94
CA THR A 193 8.98 -0.38 -8.20
C THR A 193 9.93 -1.49 -8.62
N ASN A 194 11.24 -1.19 -8.64
CA ASN A 194 12.27 -2.17 -9.00
C ASN A 194 12.32 -3.39 -8.04
N ALA A 195 12.13 -3.15 -6.74
CA ALA A 195 12.06 -4.26 -5.78
C ALA A 195 10.78 -5.10 -5.95
N MET A 196 9.65 -4.47 -6.29
CA MET A 196 8.39 -5.18 -6.56
C MET A 196 8.43 -6.01 -7.85
N GLU A 197 9.25 -5.65 -8.84
CA GLU A 197 9.48 -6.52 -9.99
C GLU A 197 10.05 -7.88 -9.59
N ASP A 198 10.93 -7.91 -8.57
CA ASP A 198 11.48 -9.17 -8.07
C ASP A 198 10.39 -10.09 -7.47
N VAL A 199 9.33 -9.52 -6.89
CA VAL A 199 8.19 -10.31 -6.39
C VAL A 199 7.55 -11.14 -7.51
N ILE A 200 7.41 -10.55 -8.70
CA ILE A 200 6.85 -11.23 -9.88
C ILE A 200 7.88 -12.13 -10.55
N LYS A 201 9.14 -11.68 -10.69
CA LYS A 201 10.18 -12.43 -11.41
C LYS A 201 10.62 -13.71 -10.67
N LYS A 202 10.75 -13.64 -9.34
CA LYS A 202 11.34 -14.74 -8.55
C LYS A 202 10.74 -14.94 -7.15
N GLY A 203 9.79 -14.08 -6.73
CA GLY A 203 9.18 -14.09 -5.41
C GLY A 203 7.80 -14.72 -5.34
N THR A 204 7.01 -14.26 -4.36
CA THR A 204 5.68 -14.81 -4.06
C THR A 204 4.63 -14.54 -5.14
N GLY A 205 4.89 -13.63 -6.08
CA GLY A 205 3.98 -13.27 -7.17
C GLY A 205 4.25 -13.94 -8.52
N ARG A 206 5.09 -14.97 -8.57
CA ARG A 206 5.51 -15.61 -9.85
C ARG A 206 4.36 -16.09 -10.74
N GLU A 207 3.26 -16.56 -10.12
CA GLU A 207 2.09 -17.01 -10.88
C GLU A 207 1.31 -15.86 -11.56
N ALA A 208 1.61 -14.60 -11.20
CA ALA A 208 1.06 -13.42 -11.86
C ALA A 208 1.92 -12.93 -13.04
N GLN A 209 3.01 -13.62 -13.36
CA GLN A 209 3.86 -13.30 -14.49
C GLN A 209 3.06 -13.48 -15.78
N LEU A 210 3.04 -12.43 -16.61
CA LEU A 210 2.43 -12.51 -17.94
C LEU A 210 3.38 -13.24 -18.88
N ASP A 211 2.84 -14.14 -19.70
CA ASP A 211 3.60 -14.71 -20.82
C ASP A 211 3.97 -13.55 -21.73
N SER A 212 5.26 -13.35 -21.94
CA SER A 212 5.74 -12.40 -22.96
C SER A 212 5.57 -13.07 -24.32
N ASP A 213 4.62 -12.60 -25.12
CA ASP A 213 4.60 -12.85 -26.55
C ASP A 213 5.85 -12.29 -27.25
#